data_2e1dc0fbeac82ee876a90beffc6504e5
#
_entry.id   2e1dc0fbeac82ee876a90beffc6504e5
#
_cell.length_a   1.000
_cell.length_b   1.000
_cell.length_c   1.000
_cell.angle_alpha   90.00
_cell.angle_beta   90.00
_cell.angle_gamma   90.00
#
_symmetry.space_group_name_H-M   'P 1'
#
loop_
_entity.id
_entity.type
_entity.pdbx_description
1 polymer ?
#
loop_
_entity_poly.entity_id
_entity_poly.type
_entity_poly.pdbx_seq_one_letter_code
_entity_poly.pdbx_strand_id
1 'polypeptide(L)'
;MREKISLYLDLIRWNRPAGWLLLLWPTLSALWVASGGFPGWHLLAVFTFGTILMRSAGCCLNDVADRDFDKHVKRTAERPVTSGRMGVKEALLLGAVLALIAFILVLTLRTETIAWSFAAMAVAVAYPYAKRFVAMPQAVLGVAFSFGIPMAFAAVTGEVPSIAWALLLGNLFWVLAYDTEYAMVDRDDDLRIGMKTSAITLGQWDVAAVMFFYVAFVGVWGVVLDAPDKPLLMAGLAVAALQAAWHFWLIKDRTRDGCFKAFRLNHWVGFAAFVGVALSYI
;
A
#
# COMPACT_ATOMS: atom_id res chain seq x y z
N MET A 1 27.38 -2.35 -16.88
CA MET A 1 26.96 -1.56 -15.69
C MET A 1 25.58 -0.93 -15.85
N ARG A 2 25.26 -0.20 -16.92
CA ARG A 2 23.92 0.40 -17.15
C ARG A 2 22.78 -0.63 -17.18
N GLU A 3 22.99 -1.77 -17.80
CA GLU A 3 21.99 -2.85 -17.89
C GLU A 3 21.64 -3.44 -16.51
N LYS A 4 22.63 -3.65 -15.64
CA LYS A 4 22.38 -4.11 -14.25
C LYS A 4 21.61 -3.09 -13.42
N ILE A 5 21.93 -1.80 -13.57
CA ILE A 5 21.18 -0.74 -12.87
C ILE A 5 19.71 -0.74 -13.32
N SER A 6 19.45 -0.88 -14.62
CA SER A 6 18.10 -0.98 -15.17
C SER A 6 17.34 -2.17 -14.57
N LEU A 7 17.98 -3.35 -14.44
CA LEU A 7 17.38 -4.52 -13.81
C LEU A 7 17.02 -4.30 -12.33
N TYR A 8 17.89 -3.61 -11.58
CA TYR A 8 17.59 -3.27 -10.19
C TYR A 8 16.43 -2.29 -10.08
N LEU A 9 16.38 -1.27 -10.95
CA LEU A 9 15.27 -0.31 -10.98
C LEU A 9 13.94 -0.97 -11.39
N ASP A 10 13.98 -1.94 -12.30
CA ASP A 10 12.82 -2.73 -12.69
C ASP A 10 12.34 -3.63 -11.52
N LEU A 11 13.26 -4.30 -10.81
CA LEU A 11 12.92 -5.15 -9.68
C LEU A 11 12.24 -4.38 -8.56
N ILE A 12 12.79 -3.21 -8.18
CA ILE A 12 12.18 -2.36 -7.15
C ILE A 12 11.01 -1.53 -7.66
N ARG A 13 10.67 -1.64 -8.95
CA ARG A 13 9.57 -0.94 -9.62
C ARG A 13 9.66 0.58 -9.49
N TRP A 14 10.87 1.12 -9.62
CA TRP A 14 11.14 2.55 -9.50
C TRP A 14 10.34 3.41 -10.49
N ASN A 15 10.13 2.90 -11.71
CA ASN A 15 9.34 3.53 -12.78
C ASN A 15 7.82 3.52 -12.52
N ARG A 16 7.37 3.01 -11.36
CA ARG A 16 5.95 2.90 -10.98
C ARG A 16 5.71 3.53 -9.60
N PRO A 17 5.81 4.86 -9.47
CA PRO A 17 5.75 5.56 -8.18
C PRO A 17 4.41 5.36 -7.46
N ALA A 18 3.32 5.08 -8.16
CA ALA A 18 2.04 4.75 -7.53
C ALA A 18 2.21 3.70 -6.41
N GLY A 19 3.10 2.72 -6.58
CA GLY A 19 3.28 1.65 -5.61
C GLY A 19 3.74 2.10 -4.22
N TRP A 20 4.64 3.09 -4.10
CA TRP A 20 5.06 3.61 -2.79
C TRP A 20 4.21 4.80 -2.33
N LEU A 21 3.59 5.54 -3.25
CA LEU A 21 2.65 6.61 -2.92
C LEU A 21 1.41 6.10 -2.19
N LEU A 22 0.93 4.90 -2.55
CA LEU A 22 -0.20 4.24 -1.87
C LEU A 22 0.08 3.98 -0.37
N LEU A 23 1.34 3.76 0.01
CA LEU A 23 1.74 3.59 1.40
C LEU A 23 2.08 4.93 2.07
N LEU A 24 2.61 5.87 1.28
CA LEU A 24 3.10 7.14 1.80
C LEU A 24 1.97 8.04 2.29
N TRP A 25 0.89 8.20 1.51
CA TRP A 25 -0.19 9.13 1.86
C TRP A 25 -0.85 8.83 3.21
N PRO A 26 -1.26 7.59 3.53
CA PRO A 26 -1.83 7.29 4.84
C PRO A 26 -0.81 7.43 5.97
N THR A 27 0.46 7.11 5.72
CA THR A 27 1.54 7.29 6.69
C THR A 27 1.76 8.77 7.01
N LEU A 28 1.82 9.63 6.00
CA LEU A 28 1.93 11.08 6.20
C LEU A 28 0.69 11.65 6.87
N SER A 29 -0.51 11.22 6.48
CA SER A 29 -1.75 11.63 7.14
C SER A 29 -1.69 11.32 8.65
N ALA A 30 -1.24 10.12 9.01
CA ALA A 30 -1.09 9.73 10.41
C ALA A 30 -0.04 10.57 11.15
N LEU A 31 1.06 10.96 10.50
CA LEU A 31 2.05 11.87 11.09
C LEU A 31 1.45 13.24 11.38
N TRP A 32 0.68 13.82 10.45
CA TRP A 32 0.00 15.10 10.67
C TRP A 32 -1.01 15.03 11.81
N VAL A 33 -1.82 13.97 11.83
CA VAL A 33 -2.81 13.76 12.90
C VAL A 33 -2.13 13.59 14.26
N ALA A 34 -1.09 12.76 14.34
CA ALA A 34 -0.37 12.49 15.58
C ALA A 34 0.35 13.74 16.12
N SER A 35 0.88 14.58 15.21
CA SER A 35 1.60 15.81 15.57
C SER A 35 0.68 17.02 15.83
N GLY A 36 -0.61 16.91 15.49
CA GLY A 36 -1.51 18.05 15.51
C GLY A 36 -1.10 19.17 14.53
N GLY A 37 -0.37 18.81 13.46
CA GLY A 37 0.16 19.73 12.46
C GLY A 37 1.40 19.21 11.75
N PHE A 38 2.30 20.10 11.37
CA PHE A 38 3.55 19.71 10.67
C PHE A 38 4.46 18.86 11.56
N PRO A 39 4.81 17.61 11.16
CA PRO A 39 5.51 16.65 12.02
C PRO A 39 7.01 16.95 12.19
N GLY A 40 7.53 17.95 11.51
CA GLY A 40 8.96 18.24 11.44
C GLY A 40 9.69 17.48 10.35
N TRP A 41 10.77 18.07 9.85
CA TRP A 41 11.53 17.58 8.69
C TRP A 41 12.16 16.20 8.93
N HIS A 42 12.59 15.92 10.16
CA HIS A 42 13.20 14.63 10.51
C HIS A 42 12.21 13.47 10.34
N LEU A 43 11.04 13.53 10.97
CA LEU A 43 10.01 12.51 10.83
C LEU A 43 9.54 12.38 9.38
N LEU A 44 9.33 13.50 8.70
CA LEU A 44 8.94 13.52 7.30
C LEU A 44 9.95 12.78 6.42
N ALA A 45 11.25 13.05 6.59
CA ALA A 45 12.31 12.38 5.84
C ALA A 45 12.37 10.87 6.16
N VAL A 46 12.39 10.50 7.45
CA VAL A 46 12.49 9.09 7.87
C VAL A 46 11.31 8.27 7.33
N PHE A 47 10.07 8.76 7.46
CA PHE A 47 8.90 8.02 6.99
C PHE A 47 8.78 8.01 5.47
N THR A 48 9.19 9.08 4.77
CA THR A 48 9.18 9.11 3.29
C THR A 48 10.21 8.12 2.73
N PHE A 49 11.48 8.25 3.12
CA PHE A 49 12.52 7.36 2.63
C PHE A 49 12.34 5.93 3.12
N GLY A 50 11.92 5.74 4.39
CA GLY A 50 11.58 4.44 4.94
C GLY A 50 10.49 3.73 4.13
N THR A 51 9.42 4.43 3.76
CA THR A 51 8.34 3.88 2.92
C THR A 51 8.86 3.46 1.54
N ILE A 52 9.66 4.30 0.87
CA ILE A 52 10.24 4.00 -0.45
C ILE A 52 11.14 2.76 -0.36
N LEU A 53 12.03 2.71 0.63
CA LEU A 53 12.98 1.62 0.83
C LEU A 53 12.26 0.30 1.16
N MET A 54 11.32 0.33 2.11
CA MET A 54 10.57 -0.87 2.51
C MET A 54 9.66 -1.39 1.41
N ARG A 55 9.01 -0.49 0.64
CA ARG A 55 8.23 -0.89 -0.54
C ARG A 55 9.12 -1.53 -1.60
N SER A 56 10.31 -1.00 -1.82
CA SER A 56 11.32 -1.56 -2.74
C SER A 56 11.81 -2.93 -2.28
N ALA A 57 12.15 -3.08 -1.00
CA ALA A 57 12.51 -4.36 -0.39
C ALA A 57 11.38 -5.40 -0.52
N GLY A 58 10.13 -4.99 -0.27
CA GLY A 58 8.95 -5.81 -0.46
C GLY A 58 8.78 -6.30 -1.90
N CYS A 59 9.12 -5.48 -2.91
CA CYS A 59 9.12 -5.92 -4.31
C CYS A 59 10.12 -7.05 -4.56
N CYS A 60 11.34 -6.94 -4.01
CA CYS A 60 12.36 -7.98 -4.13
C CYS A 60 11.88 -9.32 -3.54
N LEU A 61 11.33 -9.28 -2.32
CA LEU A 61 10.82 -10.47 -1.65
C LEU A 61 9.63 -11.09 -2.41
N ASN A 62 8.70 -10.25 -2.87
CA ASN A 62 7.51 -10.69 -3.58
C ASN A 62 7.86 -11.36 -4.92
N ASP A 63 8.79 -10.79 -5.70
CA ASP A 63 9.23 -11.37 -6.97
C ASP A 63 9.94 -12.73 -6.79
N VAL A 64 10.63 -12.92 -5.66
CA VAL A 64 11.22 -14.22 -5.30
C VAL A 64 10.16 -15.22 -4.86
N ALA A 65 9.26 -14.79 -3.96
CA ALA A 65 8.21 -15.66 -3.41
C ALA A 65 7.22 -16.15 -4.49
N ASP A 66 6.85 -15.28 -5.42
CA ASP A 66 5.88 -15.56 -6.47
C ASP A 66 6.52 -16.07 -7.78
N ARG A 67 7.86 -16.25 -7.83
CA ARG A 67 8.61 -16.57 -9.06
C ARG A 67 7.99 -17.67 -9.93
N ASP A 68 7.55 -18.75 -9.30
CA ASP A 68 7.07 -19.93 -10.05
C ASP A 68 5.61 -19.75 -10.52
N PHE A 69 4.82 -18.93 -9.85
CA PHE A 69 3.47 -18.55 -10.26
C PHE A 69 3.47 -17.46 -11.33
N ASP A 70 4.31 -16.44 -11.16
CA ASP A 70 4.44 -15.28 -12.04
C ASP A 70 4.77 -15.65 -13.50
N LYS A 71 5.38 -16.79 -13.75
CA LYS A 71 5.66 -17.33 -15.10
C LYS A 71 4.39 -17.55 -15.92
N HIS A 72 3.28 -17.82 -15.26
CA HIS A 72 2.01 -18.15 -15.87
C HIS A 72 1.05 -16.95 -15.99
N VAL A 73 1.42 -15.81 -15.46
CA VAL A 73 0.64 -14.57 -15.49
C VAL A 73 1.26 -13.61 -16.50
N LYS A 74 0.51 -13.21 -17.54
CA LYS A 74 0.99 -12.37 -18.65
C LYS A 74 1.75 -11.13 -18.22
N ARG A 75 1.26 -10.45 -17.19
CA ARG A 75 1.80 -9.18 -16.71
C ARG A 75 3.13 -9.34 -15.96
N THR A 76 3.38 -10.50 -15.35
CA THR A 76 4.49 -10.74 -14.43
C THR A 76 5.56 -11.68 -14.97
N ALA A 77 5.31 -12.37 -16.08
CA ALA A 77 6.26 -13.31 -16.71
C ALA A 77 7.63 -12.66 -17.01
N GLU A 78 7.65 -11.38 -17.36
CA GLU A 78 8.87 -10.64 -17.71
C GLU A 78 9.56 -9.98 -16.51
N ARG A 79 9.13 -10.25 -15.26
CA ARG A 79 9.83 -9.73 -14.07
C ARG A 79 11.28 -10.25 -14.01
N PRO A 80 12.24 -9.47 -13.49
CA PRO A 80 13.66 -9.83 -13.50
C PRO A 80 13.97 -11.22 -12.91
N VAL A 81 13.36 -11.57 -11.79
CA VAL A 81 13.58 -12.88 -11.13
C VAL A 81 12.81 -14.00 -11.86
N THR A 82 11.58 -13.74 -12.27
CA THR A 82 10.71 -14.70 -12.96
C THR A 82 11.28 -15.11 -14.31
N SER A 83 11.77 -14.15 -15.09
CA SER A 83 12.40 -14.39 -16.41
C SER A 83 13.83 -14.94 -16.34
N GLY A 84 14.40 -15.08 -15.13
CA GLY A 84 15.77 -15.54 -14.94
C GLY A 84 16.87 -14.51 -15.25
N ARG A 85 16.49 -13.25 -15.57
CA ARG A 85 17.46 -12.16 -15.81
C ARG A 85 18.20 -11.75 -14.54
N MET A 86 17.65 -12.06 -13.36
CA MET A 86 18.26 -11.81 -12.05
C MET A 86 18.17 -13.05 -11.18
N GLY A 87 19.26 -13.36 -10.46
CA GLY A 87 19.31 -14.47 -9.53
C GLY A 87 18.53 -14.21 -8.25
N VAL A 88 17.93 -15.27 -7.66
CA VAL A 88 17.19 -15.19 -6.39
C VAL A 88 18.05 -14.61 -5.26
N LYS A 89 19.31 -15.07 -5.13
CA LYS A 89 20.23 -14.57 -4.09
C LYS A 89 20.51 -13.07 -4.24
N GLU A 90 20.69 -12.61 -5.47
CA GLU A 90 20.94 -11.19 -5.78
C GLU A 90 19.72 -10.33 -5.44
N ALA A 91 18.51 -10.77 -5.78
CA ALA A 91 17.28 -10.09 -5.45
C ALA A 91 17.04 -10.00 -3.92
N LEU A 92 17.26 -11.12 -3.20
CA LEU A 92 17.14 -11.14 -1.73
C LEU A 92 18.19 -10.26 -1.06
N LEU A 93 19.43 -10.24 -1.55
CA LEU A 93 20.48 -9.38 -1.03
C LEU A 93 20.11 -7.89 -1.20
N LEU A 94 19.63 -7.50 -2.38
CA LEU A 94 19.15 -6.13 -2.62
C LEU A 94 18.02 -5.78 -1.66
N GLY A 95 17.03 -6.66 -1.50
CA GLY A 95 15.92 -6.45 -0.56
C GLY A 95 16.40 -6.31 0.89
N ALA A 96 17.35 -7.14 1.31
CA ALA A 96 17.92 -7.07 2.66
C ALA A 96 18.71 -5.77 2.90
N VAL A 97 19.50 -5.31 1.93
CA VAL A 97 20.21 -4.03 2.01
C VAL A 97 19.25 -2.86 2.12
N LEU A 98 18.19 -2.83 1.31
CA LEU A 98 17.17 -1.77 1.37
C LEU A 98 16.44 -1.77 2.71
N ALA A 99 16.07 -2.94 3.24
CA ALA A 99 15.44 -3.06 4.54
C ALA A 99 16.39 -2.64 5.68
N LEU A 100 17.67 -2.97 5.59
CA LEU A 100 18.68 -2.54 6.57
C LEU A 100 18.84 -1.01 6.58
N ILE A 101 18.90 -0.37 5.41
CA ILE A 101 18.96 1.10 5.32
C ILE A 101 17.69 1.72 5.93
N ALA A 102 16.51 1.17 5.64
CA ALA A 102 15.26 1.61 6.26
C ALA A 102 15.29 1.44 7.79
N PHE A 103 15.83 0.33 8.29
CA PHE A 103 15.97 0.09 9.72
C PHE A 103 16.93 1.08 10.39
N ILE A 104 18.06 1.43 9.75
CA ILE A 104 18.99 2.46 10.24
C ILE A 104 18.26 3.81 10.40
N LEU A 105 17.36 4.16 9.48
CA LEU A 105 16.53 5.36 9.63
C LEU A 105 15.60 5.25 10.85
N VAL A 106 14.97 4.09 11.06
CA VAL A 106 14.07 3.84 12.20
C VAL A 106 14.82 3.91 13.53
N LEU A 107 16.09 3.53 13.60
CA LEU A 107 16.92 3.64 14.82
C LEU A 107 17.11 5.09 15.30
N THR A 108 16.81 6.08 14.49
CA THR A 108 16.83 7.51 14.88
C THR A 108 15.53 7.96 15.57
N LEU A 109 14.53 7.07 15.64
CA LEU A 109 13.22 7.33 16.21
C LEU A 109 13.11 6.78 17.66
N ARG A 110 11.93 6.94 18.27
CA ARG A 110 11.63 6.43 19.60
C ARG A 110 11.68 4.90 19.67
N THR A 111 11.99 4.36 20.84
CA THR A 111 12.06 2.91 21.11
C THR A 111 10.76 2.19 20.77
N GLU A 112 9.62 2.82 21.02
CA GLU A 112 8.28 2.30 20.68
C GLU A 112 8.13 2.11 19.18
N THR A 113 8.60 3.07 18.38
CA THR A 113 8.58 2.96 16.92
C THR A 113 9.51 1.84 16.42
N ILE A 114 10.68 1.69 17.04
CA ILE A 114 11.59 0.59 16.73
C ILE A 114 10.91 -0.75 17.02
N ALA A 115 10.22 -0.88 18.16
CA ALA A 115 9.48 -2.10 18.50
C ALA A 115 8.38 -2.40 17.47
N TRP A 116 7.59 -1.40 17.06
CA TRP A 116 6.56 -1.55 16.04
C TRP A 116 7.13 -1.89 14.65
N SER A 117 8.35 -1.48 14.33
CA SER A 117 9.01 -1.82 13.06
C SER A 117 9.24 -3.32 12.89
N PHE A 118 9.49 -4.05 13.98
CA PHE A 118 9.61 -5.52 13.94
C PHE A 118 8.26 -6.18 13.65
N ALA A 119 7.16 -5.68 14.22
CA ALA A 119 5.83 -6.17 13.90
C ALA A 119 5.48 -5.89 12.43
N ALA A 120 5.77 -4.69 11.93
CA ALA A 120 5.59 -4.32 10.53
C ALA A 120 6.39 -5.24 9.59
N MET A 121 7.65 -5.53 9.92
CA MET A 121 8.51 -6.44 9.17
C MET A 121 7.94 -7.86 9.14
N ALA A 122 7.48 -8.37 10.28
CA ALA A 122 6.89 -9.71 10.37
C ALA A 122 5.68 -9.86 9.44
N VAL A 123 4.78 -8.88 9.44
CA VAL A 123 3.60 -8.88 8.54
C VAL A 123 4.01 -8.72 7.07
N ALA A 124 4.99 -7.85 6.78
CA ALA A 124 5.48 -7.65 5.41
C ALA A 124 6.13 -8.91 4.82
N VAL A 125 6.85 -9.69 5.64
CA VAL A 125 7.45 -10.97 5.23
C VAL A 125 6.40 -12.06 5.08
N ALA A 126 5.37 -12.09 5.96
CA ALA A 126 4.30 -13.09 5.90
C ALA A 126 3.36 -12.90 4.71
N TYR A 127 3.12 -11.66 4.29
CA TYR A 127 2.13 -11.32 3.26
C TYR A 127 2.30 -12.09 1.94
N PRO A 128 3.49 -12.21 1.30
CA PRO A 128 3.61 -12.91 0.02
C PRO A 128 3.14 -14.36 0.06
N TYR A 129 3.23 -14.99 1.23
CA TYR A 129 2.82 -16.38 1.44
C TYR A 129 1.30 -16.51 1.71
N ALA A 130 0.64 -15.43 2.13
CA ALA A 130 -0.79 -15.43 2.44
C ALA A 130 -1.67 -15.88 1.25
N LYS A 131 -1.28 -15.57 0.02
CA LYS A 131 -1.97 -15.99 -1.23
C LYS A 131 -2.19 -17.50 -1.35
N ARG A 132 -1.42 -18.30 -0.63
CA ARG A 132 -1.49 -19.77 -0.67
C ARG A 132 -2.56 -20.32 0.28
N PHE A 133 -2.88 -19.58 1.35
CA PHE A 133 -3.71 -20.08 2.44
C PHE A 133 -5.00 -19.28 2.62
N VAL A 134 -4.95 -17.97 2.43
CA VAL A 134 -6.04 -17.04 2.73
C VAL A 134 -6.88 -16.78 1.49
N ALA A 135 -8.22 -16.82 1.62
CA ALA A 135 -9.14 -16.55 0.51
C ALA A 135 -9.05 -15.09 -0.01
N MET A 136 -8.74 -14.15 0.89
CA MET A 136 -8.57 -12.74 0.56
C MET A 136 -7.19 -12.24 1.03
N PRO A 137 -6.10 -12.57 0.33
CA PRO A 137 -4.74 -12.14 0.70
C PRO A 137 -4.59 -10.62 0.71
N GLN A 138 -5.46 -9.88 0.01
CA GLN A 138 -5.56 -8.43 0.02
C GLN A 138 -5.81 -7.85 1.42
N ALA A 139 -6.48 -8.58 2.30
CA ALA A 139 -6.67 -8.16 3.69
C ALA A 139 -5.34 -8.19 4.47
N VAL A 140 -4.53 -9.23 4.25
CA VAL A 140 -3.19 -9.33 4.86
C VAL A 140 -2.27 -8.22 4.33
N LEU A 141 -2.32 -7.97 3.01
CA LEU A 141 -1.63 -6.83 2.41
C LEU A 141 -2.08 -5.51 3.04
N GLY A 142 -3.40 -5.35 3.23
CA GLY A 142 -3.98 -4.15 3.82
C GLY A 142 -3.44 -3.86 5.21
N VAL A 143 -3.29 -4.88 6.05
CA VAL A 143 -2.62 -4.74 7.35
C VAL A 143 -1.17 -4.31 7.16
N ALA A 144 -0.40 -5.01 6.31
CA ALA A 144 1.01 -4.69 6.06
C ALA A 144 1.20 -3.24 5.55
N PHE A 145 0.36 -2.80 4.62
CA PHE A 145 0.45 -1.47 4.01
C PHE A 145 -0.06 -0.35 4.92
N SER A 146 -0.82 -0.69 5.96
CA SER A 146 -1.33 0.27 6.95
C SER A 146 -0.40 0.45 8.16
N PHE A 147 0.66 -0.35 8.30
CA PHE A 147 1.54 -0.31 9.48
C PHE A 147 2.30 1.02 9.66
N GLY A 148 2.44 1.80 8.61
CA GLY A 148 2.96 3.17 8.70
C GLY A 148 2.14 4.06 9.65
N ILE A 149 0.84 3.78 9.81
CA ILE A 149 -0.06 4.56 10.69
C ILE A 149 0.31 4.37 12.17
N PRO A 150 0.27 3.16 12.77
CA PRO A 150 0.66 2.99 14.17
C PRO A 150 2.12 3.39 14.42
N MET A 151 3.02 3.18 13.47
CA MET A 151 4.41 3.62 13.59
C MET A 151 4.52 5.16 13.64
N ALA A 152 3.70 5.89 12.87
CA ALA A 152 3.68 7.35 12.89
C ALA A 152 3.24 7.89 14.27
N PHE A 153 2.19 7.33 14.85
CA PHE A 153 1.74 7.69 16.21
C PHE A 153 2.80 7.35 17.25
N ALA A 154 3.37 6.14 17.22
CA ALA A 154 4.44 5.75 18.13
C ALA A 154 5.66 6.69 18.02
N ALA A 155 5.99 7.19 16.83
CA ALA A 155 7.11 8.10 16.62
C ALA A 155 6.87 9.49 17.21
N VAL A 156 5.64 9.98 17.18
CA VAL A 156 5.28 11.32 17.67
C VAL A 156 4.98 11.27 19.16
N THR A 157 4.06 10.40 19.59
CA THR A 157 3.50 10.39 20.95
C THR A 157 4.13 9.35 21.89
N GLY A 158 4.83 8.36 21.35
CA GLY A 158 5.31 7.19 22.12
C GLY A 158 4.25 6.11 22.31
N GLU A 159 3.03 6.33 21.82
CA GLU A 159 1.90 5.42 22.02
C GLU A 159 1.16 5.17 20.70
N VAL A 160 0.32 4.13 20.69
CA VAL A 160 -0.59 3.83 19.57
C VAL A 160 -2.04 3.91 20.08
N PRO A 161 -2.65 5.09 20.12
CA PRO A 161 -3.99 5.29 20.64
C PRO A 161 -5.07 4.68 19.73
N SER A 162 -6.31 4.62 20.23
CA SER A 162 -7.44 4.04 19.49
C SER A 162 -7.69 4.69 18.12
N ILE A 163 -7.44 6.00 18.00
CA ILE A 163 -7.54 6.72 16.72
C ILE A 163 -6.58 6.14 15.65
N ALA A 164 -5.36 5.71 16.03
CA ALA A 164 -4.42 5.08 15.10
C ALA A 164 -4.98 3.79 14.52
N TRP A 165 -5.61 2.95 15.36
CA TRP A 165 -6.24 1.71 14.93
C TRP A 165 -7.48 1.94 14.07
N ALA A 166 -8.26 2.97 14.36
CA ALA A 166 -9.41 3.34 13.55
C ALA A 166 -8.98 3.87 12.17
N LEU A 167 -7.93 4.69 12.10
CA LEU A 167 -7.34 5.13 10.83
C LEU A 167 -6.75 3.96 10.04
N LEU A 168 -6.09 3.01 10.72
CA LEU A 168 -5.60 1.78 10.10
C LEU A 168 -6.75 0.98 9.50
N LEU A 169 -7.85 0.82 10.23
CA LEU A 169 -9.04 0.11 9.72
C LEU A 169 -9.61 0.79 8.47
N GLY A 170 -9.75 2.12 8.49
CA GLY A 170 -10.18 2.87 7.32
C GLY A 170 -9.24 2.69 6.14
N ASN A 171 -7.91 2.75 6.38
CA ASN A 171 -6.91 2.52 5.35
C ASN A 171 -6.95 1.08 4.81
N LEU A 172 -7.22 0.09 5.68
CA LEU A 172 -7.41 -1.30 5.26
C LEU A 172 -8.52 -1.43 4.20
N PHE A 173 -9.64 -0.73 4.37
CA PHE A 173 -10.70 -0.70 3.35
C PHE A 173 -10.20 -0.08 2.03
N TRP A 174 -9.43 0.99 2.09
CA TRP A 174 -8.87 1.56 0.86
C TRP A 174 -7.90 0.60 0.17
N VAL A 175 -7.04 -0.10 0.93
CA VAL A 175 -6.17 -1.14 0.36
C VAL A 175 -6.98 -2.26 -0.28
N LEU A 176 -8.04 -2.73 0.38
CA LEU A 176 -8.96 -3.73 -0.17
C LEU A 176 -9.59 -3.26 -1.49
N ALA A 177 -9.96 -1.97 -1.59
CA ALA A 177 -10.51 -1.43 -2.82
C ALA A 177 -9.49 -1.50 -3.96
N TYR A 178 -8.35 -0.84 -3.83
CA TYR A 178 -7.42 -0.73 -4.94
C TYR A 178 -6.69 -2.04 -5.27
N ASP A 179 -6.44 -2.90 -4.28
CA ASP A 179 -5.78 -4.18 -4.56
C ASP A 179 -6.76 -5.23 -5.09
N THR A 180 -8.08 -5.05 -4.87
CA THR A 180 -9.11 -5.80 -5.60
C THR A 180 -9.17 -5.36 -7.06
N GLU A 181 -9.13 -4.05 -7.37
CA GLU A 181 -8.99 -3.56 -8.73
C GLU A 181 -7.76 -4.17 -9.42
N TYR A 182 -6.65 -4.27 -8.69
CA TYR A 182 -5.43 -4.89 -9.20
C TYR A 182 -5.57 -6.40 -9.42
N ALA A 183 -6.26 -7.11 -8.52
CA ALA A 183 -6.55 -8.53 -8.67
C ALA A 183 -7.50 -8.82 -9.85
N MET A 184 -8.41 -7.90 -10.17
CA MET A 184 -9.29 -8.01 -11.35
C MET A 184 -8.50 -8.02 -12.67
N VAL A 185 -7.31 -7.39 -12.72
CA VAL A 185 -6.43 -7.39 -13.90
C VAL A 185 -5.97 -8.80 -14.27
N ASP A 186 -5.60 -9.59 -13.26
CA ASP A 186 -4.98 -10.90 -13.46
C ASP A 186 -5.96 -12.07 -13.25
N ARG A 187 -7.26 -11.77 -13.00
CA ARG A 187 -8.30 -12.74 -12.61
C ARG A 187 -8.33 -14.02 -13.46
N ASP A 188 -8.28 -13.86 -14.80
CA ASP A 188 -8.36 -15.02 -15.70
C ASP A 188 -7.11 -15.91 -15.63
N ASP A 189 -5.94 -15.28 -15.41
CA ASP A 189 -4.69 -16.01 -15.25
C ASP A 189 -4.63 -16.69 -13.88
N ASP A 190 -5.05 -15.99 -12.81
CA ASP A 190 -5.11 -16.49 -11.43
C ASP A 190 -6.07 -17.68 -11.28
N LEU A 191 -7.22 -17.66 -11.96
CA LEU A 191 -8.16 -18.79 -12.00
C LEU A 191 -7.52 -20.04 -12.61
N ARG A 192 -6.70 -19.89 -13.65
CA ARG A 192 -6.05 -21.04 -14.35
C ARG A 192 -4.97 -21.70 -13.48
N ILE A 193 -4.28 -20.92 -12.64
CA ILE A 193 -3.21 -21.40 -11.78
C ILE A 193 -3.65 -21.71 -10.35
N GLY A 194 -4.94 -21.53 -10.03
CA GLY A 194 -5.51 -21.81 -8.72
C GLY A 194 -5.10 -20.83 -7.61
N MET A 195 -4.68 -19.60 -7.97
CA MET A 195 -4.35 -18.56 -7.00
C MET A 195 -5.61 -18.01 -6.34
N LYS A 196 -5.51 -17.70 -5.04
CA LYS A 196 -6.56 -17.06 -4.28
C LYS A 196 -6.41 -15.54 -4.32
N THR A 197 -7.48 -14.85 -4.71
CA THR A 197 -7.52 -13.37 -4.74
C THR A 197 -8.90 -12.87 -4.35
N SER A 198 -8.99 -11.61 -3.91
CA SER A 198 -10.29 -10.97 -3.61
C SER A 198 -11.21 -10.94 -4.83
N ALA A 199 -10.69 -10.68 -6.04
CA ALA A 199 -11.49 -10.68 -7.25
C ALA A 199 -12.14 -12.04 -7.54
N ILE A 200 -11.47 -13.15 -7.21
CA ILE A 200 -12.02 -14.51 -7.33
C ILE A 200 -13.01 -14.78 -6.21
N THR A 201 -12.64 -14.46 -4.97
CA THR A 201 -13.48 -14.71 -3.79
C THR A 201 -14.80 -13.94 -3.84
N LEU A 202 -14.77 -12.69 -4.26
CA LEU A 202 -15.96 -11.83 -4.39
C LEU A 202 -16.78 -12.14 -5.65
N GLY A 203 -16.18 -12.75 -6.66
CA GLY A 203 -16.87 -13.20 -7.87
C GLY A 203 -17.57 -12.07 -8.60
N GLN A 204 -18.89 -12.20 -8.77
CA GLN A 204 -19.71 -11.17 -9.44
C GLN A 204 -19.91 -9.90 -8.59
N TRP A 205 -19.62 -9.95 -7.29
CA TRP A 205 -19.77 -8.83 -6.36
C TRP A 205 -18.50 -7.97 -6.23
N ASP A 206 -17.44 -8.28 -6.98
CA ASP A 206 -16.14 -7.61 -6.88
C ASP A 206 -16.24 -6.08 -7.05
N VAL A 207 -16.96 -5.60 -8.08
CA VAL A 207 -17.18 -4.16 -8.31
C VAL A 207 -17.96 -3.51 -7.18
N ALA A 208 -19.05 -4.14 -6.72
CA ALA A 208 -19.85 -3.63 -5.61
C ALA A 208 -19.05 -3.58 -4.31
N ALA A 209 -18.23 -4.59 -4.05
CA ALA A 209 -17.35 -4.65 -2.89
C ALA A 209 -16.26 -3.55 -2.92
N VAL A 210 -15.65 -3.31 -4.08
CA VAL A 210 -14.70 -2.20 -4.27
C VAL A 210 -15.35 -0.88 -3.92
N MET A 211 -16.56 -0.61 -4.42
CA MET A 211 -17.27 0.62 -4.10
C MET A 211 -17.64 0.72 -2.61
N PHE A 212 -18.06 -0.38 -2.00
CA PHE A 212 -18.30 -0.45 -0.56
C PHE A 212 -17.02 -0.12 0.23
N PHE A 213 -15.87 -0.67 -0.16
CA PHE A 213 -14.60 -0.41 0.51
C PHE A 213 -14.18 1.05 0.42
N TYR A 214 -14.41 1.73 -0.71
CA TYR A 214 -14.17 3.17 -0.81
C TYR A 214 -15.08 3.98 0.10
N VAL A 215 -16.37 3.64 0.15
CA VAL A 215 -17.33 4.30 1.05
C VAL A 215 -16.92 4.08 2.51
N ALA A 216 -16.52 2.86 2.87
CA ALA A 216 -16.05 2.54 4.21
C ALA A 216 -14.76 3.32 4.58
N PHE A 217 -13.80 3.43 3.66
CA PHE A 217 -12.60 4.25 3.86
C PHE A 217 -12.94 5.71 4.16
N VAL A 218 -13.70 6.35 3.26
CA VAL A 218 -14.09 7.77 3.40
C VAL A 218 -14.93 7.99 4.65
N GLY A 219 -15.88 7.08 4.93
CA GLY A 219 -16.75 7.15 6.09
C GLY A 219 -15.99 7.03 7.41
N VAL A 220 -15.12 6.02 7.53
CA VAL A 220 -14.31 5.83 8.76
C VAL A 220 -13.39 7.02 8.99
N TRP A 221 -12.64 7.45 7.97
CA TRP A 221 -11.75 8.62 8.12
C TRP A 221 -12.54 9.91 8.40
N GLY A 222 -13.70 10.09 7.75
CA GLY A 222 -14.59 11.23 7.98
C GLY A 222 -15.07 11.33 9.43
N VAL A 223 -15.49 10.21 10.01
CA VAL A 223 -15.97 10.16 11.41
C VAL A 223 -14.80 10.28 12.40
N VAL A 224 -13.72 9.53 12.18
CA VAL A 224 -12.57 9.46 13.12
C VAL A 224 -11.82 10.78 13.21
N LEU A 225 -11.79 11.56 12.12
CA LEU A 225 -11.08 12.84 12.05
C LEU A 225 -12.00 14.07 12.22
N ASP A 226 -13.27 13.88 12.53
CA ASP A 226 -14.28 14.94 12.71
C ASP A 226 -14.38 15.85 11.46
N ALA A 227 -14.51 15.23 10.27
CA ALA A 227 -14.54 15.96 9.01
C ALA A 227 -15.67 16.99 8.89
N PRO A 228 -16.88 16.82 9.46
CA PRO A 228 -17.91 17.86 9.45
C PRO A 228 -17.46 19.18 10.05
N ASP A 229 -16.57 19.15 11.05
CA ASP A 229 -16.05 20.34 11.72
C ASP A 229 -14.78 20.89 11.07
N LYS A 230 -14.28 20.22 10.02
CA LYS A 230 -13.04 20.54 9.29
C LYS A 230 -13.29 20.67 7.79
N PRO A 231 -13.68 21.85 7.28
CA PRO A 231 -14.09 22.01 5.87
C PRO A 231 -13.04 21.56 4.84
N LEU A 232 -11.75 21.78 5.10
CA LEU A 232 -10.69 21.38 4.20
C LEU A 232 -10.48 19.87 4.18
N LEU A 233 -10.63 19.20 5.33
CA LEU A 233 -10.63 17.74 5.39
C LEU A 233 -11.84 17.17 4.63
N MET A 234 -13.01 17.73 4.87
CA MET A 234 -14.24 17.31 4.16
C MET A 234 -14.09 17.47 2.65
N ALA A 235 -13.52 18.60 2.20
CA ALA A 235 -13.24 18.81 0.77
C ALA A 235 -12.26 17.76 0.20
N GLY A 236 -11.18 17.45 0.92
CA GLY A 236 -10.22 16.42 0.50
C GLY A 236 -10.85 15.02 0.39
N LEU A 237 -11.66 14.64 1.40
CA LEU A 237 -12.39 13.37 1.38
C LEU A 237 -13.48 13.34 0.30
N ALA A 238 -14.16 14.45 0.02
CA ALA A 238 -15.12 14.55 -1.07
C ALA A 238 -14.44 14.37 -2.43
N VAL A 239 -13.25 14.97 -2.65
CA VAL A 239 -12.46 14.75 -3.87
C VAL A 239 -12.04 13.29 -3.99
N ALA A 240 -11.61 12.65 -2.90
CA ALA A 240 -11.29 11.23 -2.87
C ALA A 240 -12.51 10.36 -3.25
N ALA A 241 -13.70 10.68 -2.70
CA ALA A 241 -14.95 9.99 -3.02
C ALA A 241 -15.36 10.17 -4.50
N LEU A 242 -15.21 11.36 -5.06
CA LEU A 242 -15.49 11.60 -6.49
C LEU A 242 -14.56 10.81 -7.41
N GLN A 243 -13.27 10.72 -7.04
CA GLN A 243 -12.32 9.88 -7.78
C GLN A 243 -12.70 8.39 -7.68
N ALA A 244 -13.07 7.91 -6.48
CA ALA A 244 -13.56 6.55 -6.29
C ALA A 244 -14.83 6.28 -7.12
N ALA A 245 -15.77 7.22 -7.17
CA ALA A 245 -16.95 7.11 -8.02
C ALA A 245 -16.60 7.03 -9.50
N TRP A 246 -15.55 7.75 -9.94
CA TRP A 246 -15.05 7.62 -11.32
C TRP A 246 -14.40 6.26 -11.56
N HIS A 247 -13.76 5.66 -10.60
CA HIS A 247 -13.20 4.30 -10.71
C HIS A 247 -14.28 3.26 -11.03
N PHE A 248 -15.52 3.43 -10.54
CA PHE A 248 -16.63 2.57 -10.93
C PHE A 248 -16.77 2.45 -12.47
N TRP A 249 -16.68 3.58 -13.20
CA TRP A 249 -16.77 3.57 -14.67
C TRP A 249 -15.60 2.88 -15.34
N LEU A 250 -14.43 2.85 -14.71
CA LEU A 250 -13.26 2.15 -15.22
C LEU A 250 -13.33 0.64 -15.01
N ILE A 251 -13.95 0.18 -13.91
CA ILE A 251 -13.92 -1.24 -13.50
C ILE A 251 -15.22 -1.98 -13.79
N LYS A 252 -16.36 -1.29 -14.05
CA LYS A 252 -17.68 -1.92 -14.22
C LYS A 252 -17.71 -3.04 -15.25
N ASP A 253 -16.94 -2.90 -16.33
CA ASP A 253 -16.87 -3.86 -17.42
C ASP A 253 -15.73 -4.89 -17.24
N ARG A 254 -15.00 -4.83 -16.11
CA ARG A 254 -13.91 -5.74 -15.72
C ARG A 254 -12.82 -5.90 -16.77
N THR A 255 -12.60 -4.91 -17.62
CA THR A 255 -11.50 -4.93 -18.60
C THR A 255 -10.15 -4.82 -17.90
N ARG A 256 -9.14 -5.57 -18.35
CA ARG A 256 -7.78 -5.53 -17.78
C ARG A 256 -7.22 -4.10 -17.74
N ASP A 257 -7.36 -3.37 -18.85
CA ASP A 257 -6.85 -1.99 -18.96
C ASP A 257 -7.60 -1.03 -18.03
N GLY A 258 -8.94 -1.15 -17.94
CA GLY A 258 -9.76 -0.36 -17.04
C GLY A 258 -9.40 -0.56 -15.58
N CYS A 259 -9.33 -1.82 -15.14
CA CYS A 259 -8.95 -2.19 -13.77
C CYS A 259 -7.51 -1.76 -13.45
N PHE A 260 -6.56 -1.94 -14.38
CA PHE A 260 -5.19 -1.51 -14.18
C PHE A 260 -5.05 0.02 -14.14
N LYS A 261 -5.85 0.75 -14.93
CA LYS A 261 -5.91 2.21 -14.90
C LYS A 261 -6.46 2.70 -13.56
N ALA A 262 -7.55 2.11 -13.06
CA ALA A 262 -8.12 2.43 -11.75
C ALA A 262 -7.09 2.22 -10.65
N PHE A 263 -6.47 1.03 -10.56
CA PHE A 263 -5.41 0.75 -9.61
C PHE A 263 -4.29 1.80 -9.65
N ARG A 264 -3.81 2.17 -10.83
CA ARG A 264 -2.72 3.15 -10.97
C ARG A 264 -3.11 4.55 -10.51
N LEU A 265 -4.36 4.93 -10.65
CA LEU A 265 -4.87 6.25 -10.27
C LEU A 265 -5.18 6.38 -8.77
N ASN A 266 -5.22 5.26 -8.05
CA ASN A 266 -5.52 5.28 -6.62
C ASN A 266 -4.59 6.15 -5.76
N HIS A 267 -3.35 6.38 -6.19
CA HIS A 267 -2.47 7.29 -5.44
C HIS A 267 -3.03 8.71 -5.38
N TRP A 268 -3.87 9.13 -6.33
CA TRP A 268 -4.55 10.43 -6.27
C TRP A 268 -5.69 10.46 -5.26
N VAL A 269 -6.39 9.33 -5.04
CA VAL A 269 -7.38 9.18 -3.96
C VAL A 269 -6.71 9.42 -2.60
N GLY A 270 -5.59 8.74 -2.36
CA GLY A 270 -4.81 8.93 -1.13
C GLY A 270 -4.21 10.32 -1.01
N PHE A 271 -3.73 10.92 -2.12
CA PHE A 271 -3.22 12.29 -2.12
C PHE A 271 -4.29 13.30 -1.72
N ALA A 272 -5.51 13.18 -2.29
CA ALA A 272 -6.62 14.08 -1.95
C ALA A 272 -6.97 14.00 -0.45
N ALA A 273 -7.05 12.80 0.11
CA ALA A 273 -7.28 12.59 1.52
C ALA A 273 -6.14 13.19 2.37
N PHE A 274 -4.88 12.96 2.00
CA PHE A 274 -3.72 13.53 2.69
C PHE A 274 -3.72 15.06 2.67
N VAL A 275 -3.98 15.67 1.52
CA VAL A 275 -4.05 17.14 1.40
C VAL A 275 -5.16 17.69 2.28
N GLY A 276 -6.33 17.05 2.30
CA GLY A 276 -7.41 17.41 3.22
C GLY A 276 -6.99 17.36 4.68
N VAL A 277 -6.31 16.30 5.09
CA VAL A 277 -5.75 16.18 6.45
C VAL A 277 -4.72 17.29 6.70
N ALA A 278 -3.71 17.43 5.85
CA ALA A 278 -2.63 18.38 6.07
C ALA A 278 -3.12 19.83 6.17
N LEU A 279 -4.06 20.24 5.31
CA LEU A 279 -4.64 21.58 5.33
C LEU A 279 -5.58 21.82 6.52
N SER A 280 -6.15 20.78 7.11
CA SER A 280 -7.02 20.92 8.27
C SER A 280 -6.28 21.25 9.58
N TYR A 281 -4.94 21.22 9.55
CA TYR A 281 -4.06 21.55 10.67
C TYR A 281 -3.26 22.87 10.45
N ILE A 282 -3.62 23.65 9.43
CA ILE A 282 -3.10 25.00 9.21
C ILE A 282 -4.02 26.01 9.89
#